data_bb525fecc896d062508f115593960204
#
_entry.id   bb525fecc896d062508f115593960204
#
_cell.length_a   1.000
_cell.length_b   1.000
_cell.length_c   1.000
_cell.angle_alpha   90.00
_cell.angle_beta   90.00
_cell.angle_gamma   90.00
#
_symmetry.space_group_name_H-M   'P 1'
#
loop_
_entity.id
_entity.type
_entity.pdbx_description
1 polymer ?
#
loop_
_entity_poly.entity_id
_entity_poly.type
_entity_poly.pdbx_seq_one_letter_code
_entity_poly.pdbx_strand_id
1 'polypeptide(L)'
;MAGHKVNKTGRNKPLDHFTKMYRATLQTPAWAALTTSAQALYPFVKLEWRGPNSNNNGHIRFSYRQAAKAIGVSVNTAMHAFHELQAKGFLVVTEMGVLGIEGDARGPSYEVTEIELPGKPRGSGREVFRQWRKGKEFPVAKHPKNNRSGKNGRRIPSSNFRRSHHQKGEETSPCTAKPILPIFKLATFSAQPHVRPSL
;
A
#
# COMPACT_ATOMS: atom_id res chain seq x y z
N MET A 1 -23.30 -28.16 13.41
CA MET A 1 -22.92 -27.45 12.17
C MET A 1 -24.12 -26.61 11.72
N ALA A 2 -24.03 -25.27 11.78
CA ALA A 2 -25.13 -24.41 11.34
C ALA A 2 -25.13 -24.37 9.80
N GLY A 3 -26.15 -25.03 9.20
CA GLY A 3 -26.33 -25.07 7.75
C GLY A 3 -26.48 -23.64 7.18
N HIS A 4 -25.73 -23.36 6.15
CA HIS A 4 -25.81 -22.09 5.41
C HIS A 4 -27.19 -21.99 4.76
N LYS A 5 -28.04 -21.06 5.23
CA LYS A 5 -29.37 -20.85 4.66
C LYS A 5 -29.23 -20.32 3.23
N VAL A 6 -29.48 -21.18 2.25
CA VAL A 6 -29.54 -20.80 0.85
C VAL A 6 -30.86 -20.05 0.63
N ASN A 7 -30.82 -18.89 -0.04
CA ASN A 7 -32.05 -18.18 -0.40
C ASN A 7 -32.89 -18.98 -1.39
N LYS A 8 -34.20 -18.63 -1.53
CA LYS A 8 -35.14 -19.35 -2.43
C LYS A 8 -34.71 -19.44 -3.88
N THR A 9 -33.74 -18.62 -4.33
CA THR A 9 -33.20 -18.61 -5.70
C THR A 9 -31.89 -19.40 -5.83
N GLY A 10 -31.42 -20.08 -4.75
CA GLY A 10 -30.21 -20.90 -4.78
C GLY A 10 -28.89 -20.12 -4.90
N ARG A 11 -28.93 -18.80 -4.93
CA ARG A 11 -27.75 -17.93 -5.06
C ARG A 11 -27.57 -17.12 -3.79
N ASN A 12 -26.60 -17.48 -2.98
CA ASN A 12 -26.15 -16.59 -1.91
C ASN A 12 -25.42 -15.40 -2.55
N LYS A 13 -25.87 -14.18 -2.24
CA LYS A 13 -25.08 -12.98 -2.60
C LYS A 13 -23.74 -13.11 -1.90
N PRO A 14 -22.60 -12.90 -2.60
CA PRO A 14 -21.32 -12.83 -1.92
C PRO A 14 -21.43 -11.73 -0.85
N LEU A 15 -21.03 -12.05 0.39
CA LEU A 15 -20.96 -11.07 1.46
C LEU A 15 -19.86 -10.07 1.07
N ASP A 16 -20.20 -8.79 1.09
CA ASP A 16 -19.22 -7.73 0.87
C ASP A 16 -18.08 -7.87 1.88
N HIS A 17 -16.85 -7.89 1.38
CA HIS A 17 -15.67 -7.90 2.22
C HIS A 17 -15.44 -6.50 2.79
N PHE A 18 -15.49 -6.36 4.10
CA PHE A 18 -15.31 -5.07 4.77
C PHE A 18 -14.33 -5.18 5.94
N THR A 19 -13.75 -4.06 6.32
CA THR A 19 -12.95 -3.95 7.54
C THR A 19 -13.52 -2.91 8.48
N LYS A 20 -13.39 -3.15 9.79
CA LYS A 20 -13.84 -2.22 10.83
C LYS A 20 -12.71 -1.28 11.21
N MET A 21 -13.00 0.02 11.25
CA MET A 21 -12.11 1.02 11.83
C MET A 21 -12.71 1.50 13.16
N TYR A 22 -11.98 1.29 14.25
CA TYR A 22 -12.47 1.66 15.57
C TYR A 22 -12.10 3.11 15.88
N ARG A 23 -13.06 3.88 16.38
CA ARG A 23 -12.82 5.26 16.82
C ARG A 23 -11.69 5.34 17.86
N ALA A 24 -11.66 4.38 18.80
CA ALA A 24 -10.62 4.31 19.82
C ALA A 24 -9.21 4.22 19.25
N THR A 25 -9.03 3.52 18.12
CA THR A 25 -7.74 3.41 17.39
C THR A 25 -7.39 4.74 16.72
N LEU A 26 -8.37 5.38 16.06
CA LEU A 26 -8.17 6.64 15.33
C LEU A 26 -7.86 7.82 16.27
N GLN A 27 -8.29 7.75 17.53
CA GLN A 27 -8.05 8.78 18.55
C GLN A 27 -6.69 8.59 19.29
N THR A 28 -5.91 7.57 18.97
CA THR A 28 -4.62 7.34 19.62
C THR A 28 -3.56 8.35 19.17
N PRO A 29 -2.62 8.74 20.04
CA PRO A 29 -1.45 9.55 19.64
C PRO A 29 -0.62 8.91 18.54
N ALA A 30 -0.53 7.57 18.54
CA ALA A 30 0.15 6.79 17.50
C ALA A 30 -0.48 7.02 16.11
N TRP A 31 -1.82 7.03 16.03
CA TRP A 31 -2.54 7.29 14.77
C TRP A 31 -2.35 8.74 14.29
N ALA A 32 -2.46 9.70 15.19
CA ALA A 32 -2.28 11.11 14.86
C ALA A 32 -0.83 11.42 14.37
N ALA A 33 0.14 10.61 14.77
CA ALA A 33 1.54 10.74 14.36
C ALA A 33 1.85 10.03 13.04
N LEU A 34 0.90 9.33 12.41
CA LEU A 34 1.08 8.71 11.09
C LEU A 34 0.97 9.75 9.98
N THR A 35 1.76 9.57 8.92
CA THR A 35 1.54 10.31 7.67
C THR A 35 0.24 9.89 6.99
N THR A 36 -0.30 10.77 6.14
CA THR A 36 -1.51 10.48 5.35
C THR A 36 -1.38 9.19 4.54
N SER A 37 -0.20 8.92 3.97
CA SER A 37 0.05 7.68 3.22
C SER A 37 -0.02 6.43 4.11
N ALA A 38 0.47 6.50 5.34
CA ALA A 38 0.40 5.40 6.29
C ALA A 38 -1.04 5.19 6.79
N GLN A 39 -1.77 6.27 7.07
CA GLN A 39 -3.19 6.23 7.43
C GLN A 39 -4.03 5.64 6.29
N ALA A 40 -3.78 6.04 5.03
CA ALA A 40 -4.48 5.50 3.87
C ALA A 40 -4.17 4.02 3.62
N LEU A 41 -2.93 3.58 3.89
CA LEU A 41 -2.50 2.19 3.70
C LEU A 41 -3.13 1.22 4.70
N TYR A 42 -3.31 1.65 5.94
CA TYR A 42 -3.73 0.77 7.04
C TYR A 42 -5.05 0.00 6.77
N PRO A 43 -6.14 0.64 6.26
CA PRO A 43 -7.37 -0.08 5.90
C PRO A 43 -7.15 -1.17 4.86
N PHE A 44 -6.30 -0.95 3.85
CA PHE A 44 -6.01 -1.95 2.82
C PHE A 44 -5.28 -3.17 3.40
N VAL A 45 -4.33 -2.95 4.31
CA VAL A 45 -3.67 -4.07 5.01
C VAL A 45 -4.67 -4.85 5.86
N LYS A 46 -5.61 -4.17 6.54
CA LYS A 46 -6.68 -4.82 7.31
C LYS A 46 -7.66 -5.60 6.44
N LEU A 47 -7.90 -5.18 5.19
CA LEU A 47 -8.75 -5.89 4.24
C LEU A 47 -8.15 -7.25 3.80
N GLU A 48 -6.85 -7.44 3.91
CA GLU A 48 -6.22 -8.74 3.63
C GLU A 48 -6.49 -9.79 4.73
N TRP A 49 -7.04 -9.37 5.86
CA TRP A 49 -7.48 -10.28 6.90
C TRP A 49 -8.78 -10.99 6.50
N ARG A 50 -8.77 -12.30 6.56
CA ARG A 50 -9.87 -13.17 6.09
C ARG A 50 -11.00 -13.36 7.09
N GLY A 51 -10.99 -12.62 8.20
CA GLY A 51 -12.00 -12.72 9.25
C GLY A 51 -11.72 -13.80 10.29
N PRO A 52 -12.54 -13.87 11.34
CA PRO A 52 -12.27 -14.71 12.50
C PRO A 52 -12.36 -16.21 12.23
N ASN A 53 -13.15 -16.62 11.22
CA ASN A 53 -13.32 -18.03 10.87
C ASN A 53 -12.14 -18.61 10.05
N SER A 54 -11.39 -17.74 9.37
CA SER A 54 -10.21 -18.10 8.55
C SER A 54 -9.06 -17.15 8.89
N ASN A 55 -8.85 -16.93 10.19
CA ASN A 55 -7.91 -15.96 10.70
C ASN A 55 -6.49 -16.21 10.19
N ASN A 56 -6.00 -15.31 9.35
CA ASN A 56 -4.66 -15.32 8.79
C ASN A 56 -3.76 -14.19 9.36
N ASN A 57 -4.16 -13.58 10.50
CA ASN A 57 -3.33 -12.57 11.14
C ASN A 57 -1.97 -13.17 11.55
N GLY A 58 -0.90 -12.47 11.29
CA GLY A 58 0.46 -12.99 11.38
C GLY A 58 0.98 -13.60 10.07
N HIS A 59 0.11 -13.91 9.10
CA HIS A 59 0.46 -14.37 7.75
C HIS A 59 -0.15 -13.49 6.66
N ILE A 60 -0.53 -12.27 7.00
CA ILE A 60 -1.05 -11.29 6.04
C ILE A 60 0.09 -10.87 5.10
N ARG A 61 -0.11 -11.06 3.79
CA ARG A 61 0.86 -10.71 2.76
C ARG A 61 0.32 -9.58 1.90
N PHE A 62 1.00 -8.45 1.94
CA PHE A 62 0.67 -7.30 1.12
C PHE A 62 1.95 -6.61 0.68
N SER A 63 2.27 -6.71 -0.60
CA SER A 63 3.55 -6.21 -1.13
C SER A 63 3.53 -4.69 -1.27
N TYR A 64 4.71 -4.07 -1.23
CA TYR A 64 4.86 -2.63 -1.45
C TYR A 64 4.31 -2.18 -2.82
N ARG A 65 4.40 -3.03 -3.85
CA ARG A 65 3.84 -2.73 -5.18
C ARG A 65 2.30 -2.74 -5.17
N GLN A 66 1.69 -3.70 -4.50
CA GLN A 66 0.23 -3.76 -4.33
C GLN A 66 -0.25 -2.56 -3.52
N ALA A 67 0.41 -2.24 -2.43
CA ALA A 67 0.13 -1.09 -1.60
C ALA A 67 0.23 0.23 -2.39
N ALA A 68 1.32 0.42 -3.14
CA ALA A 68 1.52 1.60 -3.98
C ALA A 68 0.38 1.80 -4.99
N LYS A 69 -0.06 0.70 -5.62
CA LYS A 69 -1.20 0.71 -6.54
C LYS A 69 -2.52 1.03 -5.83
N ALA A 70 -2.74 0.45 -4.65
CA ALA A 70 -3.97 0.61 -3.89
C ALA A 70 -4.19 2.05 -3.40
N ILE A 71 -3.14 2.75 -2.96
CA ILE A 71 -3.23 4.11 -2.44
C ILE A 71 -2.75 5.19 -3.43
N GLY A 72 -2.36 4.80 -4.66
CA GLY A 72 -1.99 5.76 -5.72
C GLY A 72 -0.67 6.49 -5.49
N VAL A 73 0.33 5.85 -4.85
CA VAL A 73 1.63 6.47 -4.53
C VAL A 73 2.79 5.69 -5.14
N SER A 74 4.01 6.23 -5.02
CA SER A 74 5.22 5.50 -5.42
C SER A 74 5.49 4.29 -4.51
N VAL A 75 6.20 3.28 -5.03
CA VAL A 75 6.60 2.10 -4.25
C VAL A 75 7.47 2.49 -3.04
N ASN A 76 8.32 3.51 -3.18
CA ASN A 76 9.10 4.05 -2.08
C ASN A 76 8.22 4.67 -0.99
N THR A 77 7.22 5.46 -1.37
CA THR A 77 6.26 6.05 -0.43
C THR A 77 5.49 4.95 0.31
N ALA A 78 5.02 3.92 -0.41
CA ALA A 78 4.35 2.77 0.21
C ALA A 78 5.27 2.03 1.18
N MET A 79 6.54 1.80 0.82
CA MET A 79 7.54 1.21 1.72
C MET A 79 7.72 2.03 3.00
N HIS A 80 7.84 3.35 2.89
CA HIS A 80 7.93 4.23 4.06
C HIS A 80 6.68 4.17 4.91
N ALA A 81 5.48 4.11 4.31
CA ALA A 81 4.21 3.95 5.03
C ALA A 81 4.17 2.64 5.84
N PHE A 82 4.65 1.52 5.28
CA PHE A 82 4.79 0.26 6.04
C PHE A 82 5.78 0.37 7.21
N HIS A 83 6.91 1.04 7.01
CA HIS A 83 7.89 1.25 8.08
C HIS A 83 7.31 2.12 9.20
N GLU A 84 6.52 3.10 8.83
CA GLU A 84 5.87 4.01 9.78
C GLU A 84 4.80 3.28 10.61
N LEU A 85 3.97 2.45 9.97
CA LEU A 85 3.01 1.60 10.67
C LEU A 85 3.68 0.64 11.64
N GLN A 86 4.87 0.10 11.31
CA GLN A 86 5.68 -0.70 12.22
C GLN A 86 6.23 0.15 13.38
N ALA A 87 6.83 1.30 13.08
CA ALA A 87 7.41 2.21 14.09
C ALA A 87 6.38 2.69 15.11
N LYS A 88 5.11 2.83 14.71
CA LYS A 88 4.00 3.22 15.59
C LYS A 88 3.28 2.02 16.22
N GLY A 89 3.66 0.79 15.89
CA GLY A 89 3.15 -0.44 16.50
C GLY A 89 1.80 -0.93 15.96
N PHE A 90 1.36 -0.46 14.79
CA PHE A 90 0.16 -0.98 14.12
C PHE A 90 0.42 -2.30 13.40
N LEU A 91 1.64 -2.49 12.87
CA LEU A 91 2.08 -3.68 12.18
C LEU A 91 3.32 -4.27 12.82
N VAL A 92 3.41 -5.58 12.83
CA VAL A 92 4.61 -6.34 13.18
C VAL A 92 4.94 -7.27 12.02
N VAL A 93 6.20 -7.28 11.57
CA VAL A 93 6.67 -8.26 10.59
C VAL A 93 6.89 -9.59 11.31
N THR A 94 6.18 -10.62 10.89
CA THR A 94 6.31 -11.97 11.43
C THR A 94 7.31 -12.80 10.65
N GLU A 95 7.31 -12.64 9.32
CA GLU A 95 8.29 -13.29 8.45
C GLU A 95 8.88 -12.26 7.51
N MET A 96 10.20 -12.28 7.37
CA MET A 96 10.88 -11.44 6.38
C MET A 96 10.66 -12.01 4.98
N GLY A 97 10.49 -11.12 4.00
CA GLY A 97 10.43 -11.55 2.60
C GLY A 97 11.75 -12.17 2.16
N VAL A 98 11.67 -13.18 1.33
CA VAL A 98 12.82 -13.88 0.75
C VAL A 98 12.84 -13.65 -0.75
N LEU A 99 14.00 -13.26 -1.27
CA LEU A 99 14.27 -13.28 -2.71
C LEU A 99 14.55 -14.72 -3.09
N GLY A 100 13.56 -15.42 -3.63
CA GLY A 100 13.72 -16.79 -4.08
C GLY A 100 14.66 -16.88 -5.29
N ILE A 101 15.42 -17.97 -5.37
CA ILE A 101 16.08 -18.43 -6.59
C ILE A 101 14.97 -19.14 -7.38
N GLU A 102 14.85 -18.88 -8.69
CA GLU A 102 13.86 -19.53 -9.58
C GLU A 102 12.36 -19.16 -9.40
N GLY A 103 12.06 -17.95 -8.90
CA GLY A 103 10.67 -17.46 -8.89
C GLY A 103 9.92 -17.61 -7.57
N ASP A 104 10.49 -18.27 -6.57
CA ASP A 104 9.91 -18.42 -5.22
C ASP A 104 10.06 -17.18 -4.33
N ALA A 105 10.12 -15.99 -4.91
CA ALA A 105 10.18 -14.75 -4.15
C ALA A 105 8.91 -14.57 -3.30
N ARG A 106 9.07 -14.53 -2.00
CA ARG A 106 7.97 -14.31 -1.04
C ARG A 106 8.09 -12.93 -0.40
N GLY A 107 7.01 -12.16 -0.46
CA GLY A 107 6.90 -10.90 0.29
C GLY A 107 6.88 -11.13 1.81
N PRO A 108 7.13 -10.09 2.61
CA PRO A 108 7.05 -10.18 4.06
C PRO A 108 5.62 -10.50 4.50
N SER A 109 5.48 -11.20 5.62
CA SER A 109 4.21 -11.45 6.30
C SER A 109 4.06 -10.49 7.49
N TYR A 110 2.83 -10.04 7.71
CA TYR A 110 2.51 -9.05 8.74
C TYR A 110 1.46 -9.57 9.72
N GLU A 111 1.58 -9.12 10.96
CA GLU A 111 0.53 -9.11 11.96
C GLU A 111 -0.03 -7.70 12.08
N VAL A 112 -1.35 -7.56 12.04
CA VAL A 112 -2.08 -6.35 12.43
C VAL A 112 -2.33 -6.44 13.93
N THR A 113 -1.73 -5.55 14.71
CA THR A 113 -1.75 -5.65 16.19
C THR A 113 -3.12 -5.36 16.82
N GLU A 114 -4.03 -4.75 16.07
CA GLU A 114 -5.42 -4.50 16.47
C GLU A 114 -6.29 -5.76 16.40
N ILE A 115 -5.87 -6.78 15.65
CA ILE A 115 -6.63 -8.00 15.37
C ILE A 115 -6.02 -9.15 16.17
N GLU A 116 -6.87 -10.04 16.65
CA GLU A 116 -6.43 -11.25 17.34
C GLU A 116 -5.59 -12.17 16.44
N LEU A 117 -4.61 -12.85 17.04
CA LEU A 117 -3.85 -13.91 16.37
C LEU A 117 -4.69 -15.21 16.28
N PRO A 118 -4.36 -16.10 15.32
CA PRO A 118 -4.99 -17.42 15.23
C PRO A 118 -4.95 -18.16 16.57
N GLY A 119 -6.08 -18.76 16.96
CA GLY A 119 -6.20 -19.48 18.22
C GLY A 119 -6.38 -18.62 19.49
N LYS A 120 -6.42 -17.30 19.36
CA LYS A 120 -6.70 -16.39 20.48
C LYS A 120 -8.19 -15.99 20.50
N PRO A 121 -8.73 -15.60 21.67
CA PRO A 121 -10.10 -15.10 21.78
C PRO A 121 -10.34 -13.89 20.90
N ARG A 122 -11.58 -13.73 20.42
CA ARG A 122 -11.96 -12.55 19.63
C ARG A 122 -11.75 -11.25 20.43
N GLY A 123 -11.19 -10.24 19.76
CA GLY A 123 -10.92 -8.96 20.38
C GLY A 123 -9.68 -8.91 21.29
N SER A 124 -8.87 -9.98 21.31
CA SER A 124 -7.61 -10.02 22.08
C SER A 124 -6.38 -9.57 21.27
N GLY A 125 -6.56 -8.60 20.37
CA GLY A 125 -5.44 -7.97 19.66
C GLY A 125 -4.40 -7.40 20.65
N ARG A 126 -3.12 -7.46 20.30
CA ARG A 126 -2.04 -6.96 21.19
C ARG A 126 -2.04 -5.45 21.35
N GLU A 127 -2.69 -4.71 20.45
CA GLU A 127 -2.84 -3.25 20.44
C GLU A 127 -1.55 -2.49 20.80
N VAL A 128 -0.42 -2.94 20.27
CA VAL A 128 0.93 -2.42 20.58
C VAL A 128 1.02 -0.92 20.39
N PHE A 129 0.31 -0.37 19.42
CA PHE A 129 0.22 1.07 19.13
C PHE A 129 -0.26 1.92 20.32
N ARG A 130 -0.99 1.34 21.28
CA ARG A 130 -1.42 2.06 22.52
C ARG A 130 -0.26 2.40 23.44
N GLN A 131 0.83 1.63 23.35
CA GLN A 131 2.03 1.85 24.15
C GLN A 131 2.98 2.85 23.50
N TRP A 132 2.71 3.25 22.24
CA TRP A 132 3.57 4.20 21.55
C TRP A 132 3.55 5.57 22.22
N ARG A 133 4.73 6.20 22.27
CA ARG A 133 4.93 7.58 22.76
C ARG A 133 5.89 8.28 21.81
N LYS A 134 5.73 9.60 21.65
CA LYS A 134 6.62 10.41 20.83
C LYS A 134 8.08 10.23 21.30
N GLY A 135 8.96 9.90 20.36
CA GLY A 135 10.39 9.63 20.65
C GLY A 135 10.70 8.18 21.07
N LYS A 136 9.69 7.32 21.29
CA LYS A 136 9.89 5.89 21.59
C LYS A 136 9.20 5.06 20.51
N GLU A 137 9.93 4.84 19.42
CA GLU A 137 9.42 4.07 18.29
C GLU A 137 9.75 2.57 18.46
N PHE A 138 8.88 1.73 17.87
CA PHE A 138 9.12 0.29 17.83
C PHE A 138 10.13 -0.07 16.74
N PRO A 139 10.82 -1.21 16.86
CA PRO A 139 11.80 -1.65 15.87
C PRO A 139 11.12 -1.92 14.52
N VAL A 140 11.74 -1.38 13.46
CA VAL A 140 11.28 -1.56 12.08
C VAL A 140 12.12 -2.63 11.40
N ALA A 141 11.48 -3.70 10.95
CA ALA A 141 12.12 -4.72 10.15
C ALA A 141 12.35 -4.20 8.72
N LYS A 142 13.60 -4.00 8.34
CA LYS A 142 14.01 -3.55 7.01
C LYS A 142 14.69 -4.70 6.28
N HIS A 143 14.36 -4.88 5.00
CA HIS A 143 15.12 -5.79 4.16
C HIS A 143 16.57 -5.32 4.05
N PRO A 144 17.54 -6.24 4.14
CA PRO A 144 18.92 -5.89 3.84
C PRO A 144 18.97 -5.34 2.41
N LYS A 145 19.62 -4.19 2.25
CA LYS A 145 19.85 -3.63 0.91
C LYS A 145 20.65 -4.65 0.10
N ASN A 146 20.08 -5.10 -1.01
CA ASN A 146 20.79 -6.00 -1.92
C ASN A 146 21.92 -5.18 -2.58
N ASN A 147 23.09 -5.22 -1.96
CA ASN A 147 24.31 -4.68 -2.56
C ASN A 147 24.69 -5.64 -3.68
N ARG A 148 24.40 -5.30 -4.93
CA ARG A 148 24.98 -5.99 -6.07
C ARG A 148 26.48 -5.76 -6.03
N SER A 149 27.20 -6.69 -5.44
CA SER A 149 28.65 -6.75 -5.58
C SER A 149 28.95 -7.10 -7.03
N GLY A 150 29.68 -6.24 -7.73
CA GLY A 150 30.27 -6.63 -9.01
C GLY A 150 31.22 -7.81 -8.81
N LYS A 151 31.64 -8.48 -9.90
CA LYS A 151 32.51 -9.68 -9.95
C LYS A 151 33.76 -9.61 -9.04
N ASN A 152 34.14 -8.44 -8.54
CA ASN A 152 35.30 -8.19 -7.67
C ASN A 152 34.90 -7.46 -6.36
N GLY A 153 33.68 -7.61 -5.86
CA GLY A 153 33.25 -6.96 -4.61
C GLY A 153 33.14 -5.42 -4.67
N ARG A 154 33.46 -4.81 -5.80
CA ARG A 154 33.33 -3.36 -6.01
C ARG A 154 31.88 -2.99 -6.35
N ARG A 155 31.35 -1.97 -5.67
CA ARG A 155 30.04 -1.39 -5.99
C ARG A 155 30.04 -0.88 -7.42
N ILE A 156 29.14 -1.40 -8.27
CA ILE A 156 28.91 -0.83 -9.59
C ILE A 156 27.99 0.39 -9.40
N PRO A 157 28.42 1.62 -9.74
CA PRO A 157 27.54 2.79 -9.68
C PRO A 157 26.34 2.57 -10.60
N SER A 158 25.14 2.89 -10.12
CA SER A 158 23.87 2.69 -10.85
C SER A 158 23.79 3.45 -12.19
N SER A 159 24.68 4.43 -12.41
CA SER A 159 24.77 5.22 -13.65
C SER A 159 25.23 4.42 -14.87
N ASN A 160 25.94 3.30 -14.70
CA ASN A 160 26.46 2.52 -15.81
C ASN A 160 25.50 1.45 -16.35
N PHE A 161 24.34 1.23 -15.72
CA PHE A 161 23.38 0.22 -16.19
C PHE A 161 22.50 0.71 -17.36
N ARG A 162 22.45 2.01 -17.66
CA ARG A 162 21.63 2.56 -18.76
C ARG A 162 22.29 2.63 -20.12
N ARG A 163 23.60 2.30 -20.24
CA ARG A 163 24.34 2.51 -21.50
C ARG A 163 24.53 1.28 -22.39
N SER A 164 24.16 0.07 -21.98
CA SER A 164 24.46 -1.13 -22.75
C SER A 164 23.33 -1.70 -23.60
N HIS A 165 22.15 -1.04 -23.68
CA HIS A 165 21.03 -1.58 -24.47
C HIS A 165 20.53 -0.68 -25.61
N HIS A 166 21.30 0.35 -26.03
CA HIS A 166 20.93 1.15 -27.20
C HIS A 166 22.14 1.45 -28.08
N GLN A 167 22.68 0.40 -28.70
CA GLN A 167 23.46 0.55 -29.92
C GLN A 167 23.24 -0.65 -30.83
N LYS A 168 22.16 -0.58 -31.61
CA LYS A 168 22.07 -1.22 -32.94
C LYS A 168 21.01 -0.45 -33.72
N GLY A 169 21.46 0.16 -34.82
CA GLY A 169 20.61 0.64 -35.89
C GLY A 169 20.42 2.13 -35.96
N GLU A 170 21.46 2.87 -36.37
CA GLU A 170 21.30 4.14 -37.09
C GLU A 170 21.09 3.82 -38.56
N GLU A 171 19.98 4.27 -39.12
CA GLU A 171 19.93 4.76 -40.48
C GLU A 171 19.13 6.04 -40.51
N THR A 172 19.80 7.05 -40.99
CA THR A 172 19.43 8.44 -41.12
C THR A 172 18.36 8.62 -42.19
N SER A 173 17.31 9.39 -41.89
CA SER A 173 16.57 10.19 -42.89
C SER A 173 16.05 11.47 -42.27
N PRO A 174 16.24 12.64 -42.92
CA PRO A 174 15.84 13.91 -42.38
C PRO A 174 14.36 14.19 -42.65
N CYS A 175 13.52 14.20 -41.63
CA CYS A 175 12.16 14.68 -41.73
C CYS A 175 12.07 16.16 -41.40
N THR A 176 11.75 16.91 -42.40
CA THR A 176 11.37 18.32 -42.46
C THR A 176 10.33 18.68 -41.39
N ALA A 177 10.65 19.64 -40.55
CA ALA A 177 9.74 20.20 -39.56
C ALA A 177 8.66 21.03 -40.23
N LYS A 178 7.38 20.72 -39.95
CA LYS A 178 6.26 21.63 -40.18
C LYS A 178 5.89 22.31 -38.86
N PRO A 179 5.67 23.63 -38.85
CA PRO A 179 5.32 24.35 -37.63
C PRO A 179 3.86 24.09 -37.22
N ILE A 180 3.64 23.71 -35.98
CA ILE A 180 2.30 23.56 -35.39
C ILE A 180 1.92 24.93 -34.79
N LEU A 181 0.86 25.55 -35.35
CA LEU A 181 0.23 26.75 -34.82
C LEU A 181 -0.58 26.42 -33.54
N PRO A 182 -0.55 27.29 -32.52
CA PRO A 182 -1.37 27.08 -31.32
C PRO A 182 -2.79 27.56 -31.55
N ILE A 183 -3.77 26.69 -31.40
CA ILE A 183 -5.19 27.03 -31.35
C ILE A 183 -5.56 27.32 -29.89
N PHE A 184 -5.47 28.56 -29.48
CA PHE A 184 -6.16 29.10 -28.32
C PHE A 184 -7.54 29.59 -28.74
N LYS A 185 -8.60 28.87 -28.43
CA LYS A 185 -9.95 29.44 -28.39
C LYS A 185 -10.34 29.69 -26.94
N LEU A 186 -10.30 30.94 -26.54
CA LEU A 186 -10.98 31.42 -25.32
C LEU A 186 -12.51 31.30 -25.55
N ALA A 187 -13.17 30.53 -24.72
CA ALA A 187 -14.61 30.58 -24.56
C ALA A 187 -14.93 31.63 -23.49
N THR A 188 -15.47 32.74 -23.91
CA THR A 188 -16.06 33.77 -23.03
C THR A 188 -17.37 33.23 -22.48
N PHE A 189 -17.41 33.02 -21.17
CA PHE A 189 -18.62 32.67 -20.44
C PHE A 189 -19.36 33.96 -20.06
N SER A 190 -20.47 34.23 -20.76
CA SER A 190 -21.38 35.35 -20.48
C SER A 190 -22.25 35.00 -19.27
N ALA A 191 -22.14 35.75 -18.21
CA ALA A 191 -23.01 35.70 -17.04
C ALA A 191 -24.35 36.37 -17.35
N GLN A 192 -25.46 35.63 -17.22
CA GLN A 192 -26.80 36.21 -17.20
C GLN A 192 -27.28 36.46 -15.77
N PRO A 193 -27.91 37.58 -15.48
CA PRO A 193 -28.41 37.89 -14.14
C PRO A 193 -29.75 37.20 -13.86
N HIS A 194 -29.83 36.52 -12.73
CA HIS A 194 -31.04 35.90 -12.23
C HIS A 194 -31.95 36.99 -11.62
N VAL A 195 -33.10 37.23 -12.25
CA VAL A 195 -34.19 38.03 -11.75
C VAL A 195 -35.01 37.18 -10.75
N ARG A 196 -35.17 37.67 -9.52
CA ARG A 196 -36.10 37.11 -8.52
C ARG A 196 -37.52 37.63 -8.80
N PRO A 197 -38.55 36.81 -8.78
CA PRO A 197 -39.92 37.33 -8.64
C PRO A 197 -40.26 37.52 -7.15
N SER A 198 -40.80 38.67 -6.87
CA SER A 198 -41.49 39.01 -5.61
C SER A 198 -42.87 38.35 -5.61
N LEU A 199 -43.21 37.65 -4.52
CA LEU A 199 -44.54 37.71 -3.82
C LEU A 199 -44.40 36.89 -2.52
#